data_86114a6846a3aed5d13e08015190a218
#
_entry.id   86114a6846a3aed5d13e08015190a218
#
_cell.length_a   1.000
_cell.length_b   1.000
_cell.length_c   1.000
_cell.angle_alpha   90.00
_cell.angle_beta   90.00
_cell.angle_gamma   90.00
#
_symmetry.space_group_name_H-M   'P 1'
#
loop_
_entity.id
_entity.type
_entity.pdbx_description
1 polymer ?
#
loop_
_entity_poly.entity_id
_entity_poly.type
_entity_poly.pdbx_seq_one_letter_code
_entity_poly.pdbx_strand_id
1 'polypeptide(L)'
;PKPPVVVTPPAPPKPLPQKIRLEIPANVHFALDKSNISARSGEVIKQIAKVLQQHPYIVIDLEGHTDPRASNDYNQRLGLRRAKSTRDYLVRQGIAPERITIRSYGETKLKTPRIDILDHARNRRVEFFYRDIRGIELEIIEQENDLQLEQKRRS
;
A
#
# COMPACT_ATOMS: atom_id res chain seq x y z
N PRO A 1 -28.89 -54.60 -38.59
CA PRO A 1 -28.05 -54.26 -37.41
C PRO A 1 -27.88 -52.78 -37.31
N LYS A 2 -28.02 -52.27 -36.08
CA LYS A 2 -27.80 -50.85 -35.80
C LYS A 2 -26.31 -50.55 -35.90
N PRO A 3 -25.92 -49.38 -36.50
CA PRO A 3 -24.54 -48.98 -36.47
C PRO A 3 -24.05 -48.75 -35.05
N PRO A 4 -22.77 -49.01 -34.77
CA PRO A 4 -22.27 -48.78 -33.43
C PRO A 4 -22.40 -47.32 -33.00
N VAL A 5 -22.87 -47.14 -31.79
CA VAL A 5 -22.96 -45.79 -31.23
C VAL A 5 -21.54 -45.33 -30.84
N VAL A 6 -21.06 -44.29 -31.51
CA VAL A 6 -19.79 -43.71 -31.14
C VAL A 6 -20.04 -42.75 -29.96
N VAL A 7 -19.60 -43.19 -28.80
CA VAL A 7 -19.64 -42.33 -27.61
C VAL A 7 -18.35 -41.50 -27.61
N THR A 8 -18.48 -40.22 -27.92
CA THR A 8 -17.35 -39.30 -27.74
C THR A 8 -17.12 -39.09 -26.27
N PRO A 9 -15.88 -39.19 -25.77
CA PRO A 9 -15.62 -38.88 -24.36
C PRO A 9 -16.01 -37.44 -24.08
N PRO A 10 -16.52 -37.13 -22.85
CA PRO A 10 -16.83 -35.77 -22.51
C PRO A 10 -15.58 -34.89 -22.66
N ALA A 11 -15.77 -33.68 -23.17
CA ALA A 11 -14.67 -32.74 -23.25
C ALA A 11 -14.02 -32.56 -21.86
N PRO A 12 -12.68 -32.46 -21.79
CA PRO A 12 -12.04 -32.20 -20.51
C PRO A 12 -12.64 -30.95 -19.88
N PRO A 13 -12.82 -30.91 -18.55
CA PRO A 13 -13.35 -29.71 -17.88
C PRO A 13 -12.46 -28.53 -18.25
N LYS A 14 -13.09 -27.40 -18.56
CA LYS A 14 -12.33 -26.16 -18.77
C LYS A 14 -11.52 -25.89 -17.51
N PRO A 15 -10.22 -25.59 -17.65
CA PRO A 15 -9.44 -25.23 -16.47
C PRO A 15 -10.11 -24.04 -15.79
N LEU A 16 -10.21 -24.06 -14.45
CA LEU A 16 -10.67 -22.92 -13.70
C LEU A 16 -9.82 -21.72 -14.07
N PRO A 17 -10.43 -20.54 -14.31
CA PRO A 17 -9.65 -19.35 -14.58
C PRO A 17 -8.63 -19.16 -13.47
N GLN A 18 -7.35 -19.09 -13.85
CA GLN A 18 -6.30 -18.82 -12.88
C GLN A 18 -6.53 -17.45 -12.27
N LYS A 19 -6.51 -17.37 -10.94
CA LYS A 19 -6.54 -16.08 -10.24
C LYS A 19 -5.28 -15.30 -10.62
N ILE A 20 -5.48 -14.05 -10.98
CA ILE A 20 -4.36 -13.13 -11.19
C ILE A 20 -3.73 -12.87 -9.82
N ARG A 21 -2.45 -13.19 -9.68
CA ARG A 21 -1.67 -12.91 -8.47
C ARG A 21 -0.78 -11.70 -8.74
N LEU A 22 -0.89 -10.71 -7.85
CA LEU A 22 -0.10 -9.48 -7.94
C LEU A 22 0.59 -9.24 -6.61
N GLU A 23 1.89 -8.97 -6.66
CA GLU A 23 2.61 -8.43 -5.52
C GLU A 23 2.44 -6.92 -5.49
N ILE A 24 2.09 -6.38 -4.33
CA ILE A 24 1.86 -4.95 -4.17
C ILE A 24 2.41 -4.48 -2.82
N PRO A 25 3.07 -3.30 -2.77
CA PRO A 25 3.61 -2.78 -1.53
C PRO A 25 2.53 -2.48 -0.50
N ALA A 26 2.85 -2.73 0.78
CA ALA A 26 1.97 -2.47 1.91
C ALA A 26 2.09 -1.04 2.45
N ASN A 27 3.22 -0.38 2.24
CA ASN A 27 3.52 0.88 2.92
C ASN A 27 4.61 1.68 2.22
N VAL A 28 4.70 2.96 2.59
CA VAL A 28 5.86 3.84 2.35
C VAL A 28 6.22 4.55 3.65
N HIS A 29 7.45 5.05 3.74
CA HIS A 29 8.01 5.64 4.95
C HIS A 29 8.40 7.10 4.77
N PHE A 30 8.51 7.82 5.89
CA PHE A 30 8.78 9.25 5.91
C PHE A 30 9.91 9.58 6.88
N ALA A 31 10.61 10.66 6.59
CA ALA A 31 11.60 11.21 7.50
C ALA A 31 10.95 11.85 8.73
N LEU A 32 11.72 12.02 9.79
CA LEU A 32 11.29 12.69 11.01
C LEU A 32 10.71 14.08 10.68
N ASP A 33 9.54 14.37 11.21
CA ASP A 33 8.81 15.63 11.03
C ASP A 33 8.49 15.99 9.57
N LYS A 34 8.66 15.07 8.63
CA LYS A 34 8.44 15.34 7.21
C LYS A 34 7.22 14.60 6.68
N SER A 35 6.58 15.20 5.69
CA SER A 35 5.48 14.62 4.94
C SER A 35 5.73 14.59 3.43
N ASN A 36 6.92 14.98 2.98
CA ASN A 36 7.30 14.90 1.57
C ASN A 36 7.63 13.47 1.16
N ILE A 37 7.35 13.16 -0.08
CA ILE A 37 7.64 11.84 -0.67
C ILE A 37 9.10 11.84 -1.15
N SER A 38 9.91 10.92 -0.61
CA SER A 38 11.28 10.73 -1.08
C SER A 38 11.31 10.07 -2.46
N ALA A 39 12.46 10.12 -3.13
CA ALA A 39 12.61 9.46 -4.41
C ALA A 39 12.32 7.96 -4.34
N ARG A 40 12.80 7.28 -3.29
CA ARG A 40 12.55 5.84 -3.09
C ARG A 40 11.10 5.54 -2.79
N SER A 41 10.45 6.34 -1.94
CA SER A 41 9.01 6.21 -1.68
C SER A 41 8.21 6.45 -2.96
N GLY A 42 8.62 7.42 -3.77
CA GLY A 42 8.00 7.68 -5.07
C GLY A 42 8.04 6.47 -6.01
N GLU A 43 9.15 5.73 -6.04
CA GLU A 43 9.25 4.51 -6.84
C GLU A 43 8.26 3.45 -6.37
N VAL A 44 8.08 3.30 -5.06
CA VAL A 44 7.09 2.37 -4.48
C VAL A 44 5.68 2.79 -4.91
N ILE A 45 5.35 4.07 -4.81
CA ILE A 45 4.02 4.58 -5.16
C ILE A 45 3.75 4.42 -6.67
N LYS A 46 4.77 4.59 -7.51
CA LYS A 46 4.63 4.35 -8.96
C LYS A 46 4.25 2.91 -9.28
N GLN A 47 4.80 1.93 -8.55
CA GLN A 47 4.41 0.53 -8.71
C GLN A 47 2.93 0.32 -8.37
N ILE A 48 2.46 0.95 -7.30
CA ILE A 48 1.06 0.92 -6.91
C ILE A 48 0.18 1.56 -8.00
N ALA A 49 0.59 2.71 -8.51
CA ALA A 49 -0.14 3.41 -9.57
C ALA A 49 -0.32 2.53 -10.82
N LYS A 50 0.72 1.79 -11.22
CA LYS A 50 0.62 0.86 -12.35
C LYS A 50 -0.44 -0.21 -12.14
N VAL A 51 -0.48 -0.80 -10.95
CA VAL A 51 -1.48 -1.82 -10.61
C VAL A 51 -2.89 -1.21 -10.66
N LEU A 52 -3.07 -0.03 -10.08
CA LEU A 52 -4.36 0.65 -10.07
C LEU A 52 -4.82 1.06 -11.47
N GLN A 53 -3.91 1.41 -12.37
CA GLN A 53 -4.22 1.72 -13.77
C GLN A 53 -4.66 0.48 -14.55
N GLN A 54 -4.02 -0.65 -14.30
CA GLN A 54 -4.36 -1.92 -14.94
C GLN A 54 -5.65 -2.53 -14.40
N HIS A 55 -6.04 -2.18 -13.18
CA HIS A 55 -7.22 -2.72 -12.49
C HIS A 55 -8.10 -1.58 -11.98
N PRO A 56 -8.93 -0.99 -12.86
CA PRO A 56 -9.66 0.25 -12.54
C PRO A 56 -10.73 0.11 -11.45
N TYR A 57 -11.02 -1.12 -11.01
CA TYR A 57 -11.99 -1.37 -9.93
C TYR A 57 -11.41 -1.19 -8.53
N ILE A 58 -10.08 -1.31 -8.39
CA ILE A 58 -9.43 -1.27 -7.08
C ILE A 58 -9.53 0.13 -6.50
N VAL A 59 -9.97 0.20 -5.24
CA VAL A 59 -9.98 1.41 -4.43
C VAL A 59 -8.89 1.27 -3.38
N ILE A 60 -8.15 2.33 -3.12
CA ILE A 60 -7.07 2.34 -2.15
C ILE A 60 -7.41 3.25 -0.97
N ASP A 61 -7.19 2.74 0.24
CA ASP A 61 -7.29 3.51 1.48
C ASP A 61 -5.89 3.78 2.00
N LEU A 62 -5.57 5.03 2.27
CA LEU A 62 -4.28 5.48 2.79
C LEU A 62 -4.41 5.84 4.26
N GLU A 63 -3.62 5.19 5.11
CA GLU A 63 -3.60 5.46 6.55
C GLU A 63 -2.26 6.04 6.95
N GLY A 64 -2.27 7.28 7.43
CA GLY A 64 -1.07 7.99 7.88
C GLY A 64 -0.76 7.72 9.34
N HIS A 65 0.52 7.49 9.62
CA HIS A 65 1.03 7.15 10.94
C HIS A 65 2.29 7.93 11.29
N THR A 66 2.54 8.06 12.57
CA THR A 66 3.73 8.73 13.11
C THR A 66 4.41 7.84 14.15
N ASP A 67 5.66 8.15 14.48
CA ASP A 67 6.26 7.64 15.70
C ASP A 67 5.63 8.35 16.93
N PRO A 68 5.83 7.84 18.16
CA PRO A 68 5.09 8.33 19.31
C PRO A 68 5.60 9.64 19.90
N ARG A 69 6.63 10.23 19.33
CA ARG A 69 7.17 11.51 19.82
C ARG A 69 6.30 12.68 19.37
N ALA A 70 6.35 13.78 20.07
CA ALA A 70 5.49 14.97 19.93
C ALA A 70 4.06 14.75 20.46
N SER A 71 3.20 15.76 20.37
CA SER A 71 1.84 15.69 20.91
C SER A 71 0.91 14.87 20.02
N ASN A 72 -0.16 14.35 20.62
CA ASN A 72 -1.17 13.59 19.87
C ASN A 72 -1.78 14.41 18.73
N ASP A 73 -2.12 15.67 19.00
CA ASP A 73 -2.71 16.54 17.98
C ASP A 73 -1.75 16.81 16.82
N TYR A 74 -0.48 17.08 17.13
CA TYR A 74 0.55 17.27 16.12
C TYR A 74 0.70 16.00 15.25
N ASN A 75 0.78 14.85 15.89
CA ASN A 75 0.96 13.57 15.19
C ASN A 75 -0.25 13.22 14.34
N GLN A 76 -1.46 13.54 14.82
CA GLN A 76 -2.68 13.33 14.03
C GLN A 76 -2.64 14.16 12.74
N ARG A 77 -2.22 15.41 12.82
CA ARG A 77 -2.08 16.29 11.65
C ARG A 77 -0.95 15.84 10.73
N LEU A 78 0.19 15.43 11.31
CA LEU A 78 1.33 14.94 10.53
C LEU A 78 0.97 13.67 9.76
N GLY A 79 0.31 12.72 10.41
CA GLY A 79 -0.18 11.51 9.75
C GLY A 79 -1.12 11.83 8.58
N LEU A 80 -2.02 12.80 8.77
CA LEU A 80 -2.92 13.24 7.70
C LEU A 80 -2.15 13.89 6.55
N ARG A 81 -1.16 14.74 6.83
CA ARG A 81 -0.31 15.34 5.78
C ARG A 81 0.44 14.27 4.97
N ARG A 82 0.92 13.23 5.63
CA ARG A 82 1.58 12.10 4.96
C ARG A 82 0.63 11.35 4.03
N ALA A 83 -0.59 11.09 4.50
CA ALA A 83 -1.61 10.46 3.66
C ALA A 83 -1.99 11.35 2.47
N LYS A 84 -2.12 12.66 2.68
CA LYS A 84 -2.40 13.62 1.60
C LYS A 84 -1.28 13.68 0.57
N SER A 85 -0.02 13.71 1.01
CA SER A 85 1.13 13.72 0.10
C SER A 85 1.16 12.47 -0.77
N THR A 86 0.85 11.31 -0.18
CA THR A 86 0.78 10.05 -0.90
C THR A 86 -0.37 10.05 -1.91
N ARG A 87 -1.55 10.54 -1.52
CA ARG A 87 -2.68 10.72 -2.42
C ARG A 87 -2.32 11.63 -3.59
N ASP A 88 -1.74 12.78 -3.31
CA ASP A 88 -1.40 13.75 -4.33
C ASP A 88 -0.39 13.17 -5.33
N TYR A 89 0.53 12.35 -4.85
CA TYR A 89 1.48 11.65 -5.73
C TYR A 89 0.75 10.65 -6.66
N LEU A 90 -0.17 9.86 -6.12
CA LEU A 90 -1.00 8.94 -6.92
C LEU A 90 -1.84 9.69 -7.96
N VAL A 91 -2.43 10.81 -7.58
CA VAL A 91 -3.22 11.65 -8.51
C VAL A 91 -2.34 12.16 -9.64
N ARG A 92 -1.13 12.60 -9.35
CA ARG A 92 -0.16 13.03 -10.39
C ARG A 92 0.24 11.87 -11.31
N GLN A 93 0.19 10.64 -10.82
CA GLN A 93 0.41 9.44 -11.64
C GLN A 93 -0.82 9.03 -12.47
N GLY A 94 -1.91 9.78 -12.39
CA GLY A 94 -3.11 9.54 -13.20
C GLY A 94 -4.21 8.75 -12.50
N ILE A 95 -4.13 8.55 -11.19
CA ILE A 95 -5.18 7.85 -10.43
C ILE A 95 -6.26 8.86 -10.03
N ALA A 96 -7.52 8.55 -10.35
CA ALA A 96 -8.64 9.42 -10.01
C ALA A 96 -8.79 9.58 -8.49
N PRO A 97 -8.97 10.81 -7.98
CA PRO A 97 -9.09 11.05 -6.54
C PRO A 97 -10.22 10.25 -5.87
N GLU A 98 -11.30 9.96 -6.60
CA GLU A 98 -12.44 9.21 -6.10
C GLU A 98 -12.11 7.77 -5.72
N ARG A 99 -10.98 7.26 -6.21
CA ARG A 99 -10.49 5.92 -5.89
C ARG A 99 -9.62 5.88 -4.65
N ILE A 100 -9.37 7.03 -4.02
CA ILE A 100 -8.40 7.16 -2.94
C ILE A 100 -9.09 7.75 -1.72
N THR A 101 -9.08 7.03 -0.60
CA THR A 101 -9.50 7.57 0.69
C THR A 101 -8.29 7.77 1.59
N ILE A 102 -8.33 8.77 2.46
CA ILE A 102 -7.25 9.07 3.39
C ILE A 102 -7.78 9.16 4.81
N ARG A 103 -6.97 8.72 5.76
CA ARG A 103 -7.20 8.93 7.19
C ARG A 103 -5.88 8.94 7.94
N SER A 104 -5.90 9.44 9.15
CA SER A 104 -4.73 9.46 10.01
C SER A 104 -5.05 8.80 11.35
N TYR A 105 -4.13 8.01 11.83
CA TYR A 105 -4.14 7.46 13.18
C TYR A 105 -3.07 8.11 14.07
N GLY A 106 -2.23 8.98 13.50
CA GLY A 106 -1.12 9.57 14.25
C GLY A 106 -0.26 8.48 14.89
N GLU A 107 -0.09 8.55 16.20
CA GLU A 107 0.67 7.56 16.95
C GLU A 107 -0.19 6.43 17.57
N THR A 108 -1.49 6.40 17.30
CA THR A 108 -2.42 5.48 18.00
C THR A 108 -2.32 4.03 17.52
N LYS A 109 -1.69 3.77 16.38
CA LYS A 109 -1.48 2.43 15.84
C LYS A 109 -0.02 2.24 15.47
N LEU A 110 0.82 2.10 16.46
CA LEU A 110 2.24 1.86 16.23
C LEU A 110 2.48 0.50 15.61
N LYS A 111 3.37 0.45 14.63
CA LYS A 111 3.84 -0.80 14.05
C LYS A 111 4.73 -1.57 15.04
N THR A 112 5.50 -0.83 15.83
CA THR A 112 6.34 -1.38 16.88
C THR A 112 6.31 -0.46 18.10
N PRO A 113 6.21 -1.00 19.32
CA PRO A 113 6.25 -0.20 20.54
C PRO A 113 7.67 0.16 20.98
N ARG A 114 8.70 -0.36 20.29
CA ARG A 114 10.10 -0.08 20.60
C ARG A 114 10.45 1.36 20.24
N ILE A 115 11.52 1.87 20.85
CA ILE A 115 11.84 3.29 20.80
C ILE A 115 13.24 3.60 20.22
N ASP A 116 13.89 2.64 19.57
CA ASP A 116 15.13 2.95 18.89
C ASP A 116 14.89 3.67 17.54
N ILE A 117 15.95 4.16 16.94
CA ILE A 117 15.88 4.97 15.72
C ILE A 117 15.21 4.20 14.58
N LEU A 118 15.51 2.92 14.44
CA LEU A 118 14.95 2.09 13.39
C LEU A 118 13.43 1.86 13.61
N ASP A 119 13.03 1.62 14.87
CA ASP A 119 11.61 1.44 15.20
C ASP A 119 10.82 2.72 14.96
N HIS A 120 11.37 3.88 15.31
CA HIS A 120 10.73 5.15 14.99
C HIS A 120 10.58 5.35 13.47
N ALA A 121 11.58 4.97 12.69
CA ALA A 121 11.50 5.04 11.24
C ALA A 121 10.40 4.14 10.69
N ARG A 122 10.22 2.94 11.24
CA ARG A 122 9.15 2.01 10.85
C ARG A 122 7.76 2.55 11.17
N ASN A 123 7.62 3.32 12.23
CA ASN A 123 6.34 3.90 12.62
C ASN A 123 5.94 5.11 11.75
N ARG A 124 6.91 5.80 11.14
CA ARG A 124 6.65 6.95 10.26
C ARG A 124 6.26 6.47 8.86
N ARG A 125 5.01 6.11 8.69
CA ARG A 125 4.56 5.43 7.47
C ARG A 125 3.17 5.86 7.01
N VAL A 126 2.87 5.56 5.76
CA VAL A 126 1.50 5.46 5.24
C VAL A 126 1.29 4.01 4.84
N GLU A 127 0.24 3.40 5.36
CA GLU A 127 -0.16 2.04 5.01
C GLU A 127 -1.24 2.08 3.93
N PHE A 128 -1.18 1.09 3.03
CA PHE A 128 -2.08 0.95 1.91
C PHE A 128 -3.02 -0.22 2.11
N PHE A 129 -4.31 0.02 1.98
CA PHE A 129 -5.33 -1.02 2.01
C PHE A 129 -6.11 -0.98 0.70
N TYR A 130 -6.27 -2.15 0.09
CA TYR A 130 -6.86 -2.27 -1.23
C TYR A 130 -8.23 -2.92 -1.13
N ARG A 131 -9.23 -2.31 -1.76
CA ARG A 131 -10.62 -2.79 -1.74
C ARG A 131 -11.11 -3.01 -3.17
N ASP A 132 -12.19 -3.79 -3.31
CA ASP A 132 -12.85 -4.08 -4.59
C ASP A 132 -11.89 -4.74 -5.59
N ILE A 133 -11.20 -5.75 -5.13
CA ILE A 133 -10.13 -6.42 -5.87
C ILE A 133 -10.60 -7.47 -6.88
N ARG A 134 -11.88 -7.80 -6.90
CA ARG A 134 -12.61 -8.61 -7.90
C ARG A 134 -11.84 -9.78 -8.52
N GLY A 135 -11.54 -10.80 -7.70
CA GLY A 135 -10.89 -12.02 -8.19
C GLY A 135 -9.38 -11.91 -8.39
N ILE A 136 -8.80 -10.76 -8.07
CA ILE A 136 -7.35 -10.61 -8.01
C ILE A 136 -6.88 -11.06 -6.63
N GLU A 137 -5.85 -11.90 -6.60
CA GLU A 137 -5.17 -12.26 -5.36
C GLU A 137 -4.00 -11.30 -5.17
N LEU A 138 -4.09 -10.43 -4.15
CA LEU A 138 -3.02 -9.51 -3.82
C LEU A 138 -2.11 -10.13 -2.76
N GLU A 139 -0.84 -10.23 -3.08
CA GLU A 139 0.20 -10.49 -2.10
C GLU A 139 0.75 -9.16 -1.64
N ILE A 140 0.36 -8.75 -0.43
CA ILE A 140 0.73 -7.46 0.14
C ILE A 140 2.08 -7.61 0.82
N ILE A 141 3.07 -6.88 0.32
CA ILE A 141 4.46 -7.02 0.76
C ILE A 141 4.85 -5.82 1.59
N GLU A 142 5.13 -6.05 2.88
CA GLU A 142 5.78 -5.06 3.71
C GLU A 142 7.19 -4.81 3.19
N GLN A 143 7.53 -3.54 3.02
CA GLN A 143 8.82 -3.17 2.49
C GLN A 143 9.46 -2.09 3.38
N GLU A 144 10.77 -2.06 3.38
CA GLU A 144 11.55 -1.11 4.15
C GLU A 144 12.64 -0.43 3.30
N ASN A 145 12.52 -0.50 1.97
CA ASN A 145 13.52 0.03 1.04
C ASN A 145 13.65 1.55 1.09
N ASP A 146 12.63 2.22 1.61
CA ASP A 146 12.54 3.68 1.69
C ASP A 146 12.65 4.22 3.12
N LEU A 147 13.09 3.40 4.08
CA LEU A 147 13.29 3.88 5.45
C LEU A 147 14.28 5.04 5.48
N GLN A 148 13.93 6.05 6.23
CA GLN A 148 14.76 7.24 6.43
C GLN A 148 15.10 7.35 7.91
N LEU A 149 16.36 7.04 8.26
CA LEU A 149 16.83 7.09 9.62
C LEU A 149 17.26 8.52 9.98
N GLU A 150 16.83 8.98 11.14
CA GLU A 150 17.33 10.23 11.68
C GLU A 150 18.78 10.07 12.11
N GLN A 151 19.54 11.16 12.05
CA GLN A 151 20.93 11.13 12.51
C GLN A 151 20.95 11.20 14.04
N LYS A 152 21.80 10.34 14.65
CA LYS A 152 22.10 10.49 16.07
C LYS A 152 22.81 11.82 16.30
N ARG A 153 22.30 12.61 17.26
CA ARG A 153 23.07 13.76 17.74
C ARG A 153 24.36 13.25 18.37
N ARG A 154 25.48 13.79 17.91
CA ARG A 154 26.73 13.63 18.63
C ARG A 154 26.61 14.35 19.97
N SER A 155 26.72 13.61 21.04
CA SER A 155 26.84 14.20 22.38
C SER A 155 28.17 14.89 22.51
#